data_5a337c4c6ac615237d8f971dc1d90042
#
_entry.id   5a337c4c6ac615237d8f971dc1d90042
#
_cell.length_a   1.000
_cell.length_b   1.000
_cell.length_c   1.000
_cell.angle_alpha   90.00
_cell.angle_beta   90.00
_cell.angle_gamma   90.00
#
_symmetry.space_group_name_H-M   'P 1'
#
loop_
_entity.id
_entity.type
_entity.pdbx_description
1 polymer ?
#
loop_
_entity_poly.entity_id
_entity_poly.type
_entity_poly.pdbx_seq_one_letter_code
_entity_poly.pdbx_strand_id
1 'polypeptide(L)'
;SAALIELVSVGAQDVYITGDPQVSFFRQNYKRHTNFAMKPERMDYIGTFGANNEVAIPIRSKGDLMSYIWIESTGIAGVQENATGLFSNAAASPTEFSLWIGGQKVSQLDSLFIQGVHNPLLRDTTAKASMATTTNTRKENNTGNHYMIPFFFGEDWTKVLPLVALQYHDVEIRIKCRDGYIPTDTPKVYGNYIYLDTEERKFFTDNDHE
;
A
#
# COMPACT_ATOMS: atom_id res chain seq x y z
N SER A 1 37.69 29.31 -27.40
CA SER A 1 37.09 28.10 -27.94
C SER A 1 35.61 28.33 -28.26
N ALA A 2 35.08 27.74 -29.31
CA ALA A 2 33.68 27.86 -29.71
C ALA A 2 32.71 27.45 -28.62
N ALA A 3 33.07 26.43 -27.84
CA ALA A 3 32.25 25.95 -26.70
C ALA A 3 32.09 26.97 -25.57
N LEU A 4 33.08 27.80 -25.33
CA LEU A 4 33.00 28.91 -24.37
C LEU A 4 32.11 30.04 -24.89
N ILE A 5 32.16 30.31 -26.19
CA ILE A 5 31.30 31.33 -26.83
C ILE A 5 29.81 30.85 -26.78
N GLU A 6 29.60 29.59 -27.06
CA GLU A 6 28.27 29.00 -27.00
C GLU A 6 27.66 29.01 -25.57
N LEU A 7 28.48 28.76 -24.55
CA LEU A 7 28.08 28.89 -23.17
C LEU A 7 27.74 30.31 -22.74
N VAL A 8 28.32 31.31 -23.38
CA VAL A 8 28.06 32.73 -23.10
C VAL A 8 26.87 33.29 -23.88
N SER A 9 26.56 32.74 -25.06
CA SER A 9 25.42 33.12 -25.88
C SER A 9 24.13 32.41 -25.45
N VAL A 10 23.66 32.71 -24.24
CA VAL A 10 22.42 32.13 -23.71
C VAL A 10 21.24 33.01 -24.19
N GLY A 11 20.24 32.39 -24.81
CA GLY A 11 18.99 33.09 -25.18
C GLY A 11 18.11 33.35 -23.98
N ALA A 12 17.19 34.33 -24.09
CA ALA A 12 16.26 34.68 -23.00
C ALA A 12 15.38 33.49 -22.52
N GLN A 13 15.11 32.53 -23.38
CA GLN A 13 14.36 31.31 -23.02
C GLN A 13 15.20 30.32 -22.20
N ASP A 14 16.50 30.30 -22.40
CA ASP A 14 17.39 29.37 -21.71
C ASP A 14 17.57 29.75 -20.23
N VAL A 15 17.36 31.04 -19.87
CA VAL A 15 17.44 31.50 -18.50
C VAL A 15 16.40 30.82 -17.59
N TYR A 16 15.23 30.47 -18.11
CA TYR A 16 14.22 29.73 -17.34
C TYR A 16 14.66 28.31 -17.00
N ILE A 17 15.51 27.72 -17.83
CA ILE A 17 15.98 26.34 -17.64
C ILE A 17 17.32 26.31 -16.92
N THR A 18 18.21 27.27 -17.22
CA THR A 18 19.60 27.29 -16.74
C THR A 18 19.86 28.34 -15.66
N GLY A 19 18.90 29.29 -15.41
CA GLY A 19 18.98 30.27 -14.35
C GLY A 19 18.81 29.63 -12.97
N ASP A 20 19.55 30.14 -11.99
CA ASP A 20 19.54 29.66 -10.59
C ASP A 20 19.63 28.12 -10.46
N PRO A 21 20.69 27.49 -10.97
CA PRO A 21 20.79 26.04 -11.02
C PRO A 21 20.82 25.42 -9.63
N GLN A 22 19.96 24.44 -9.40
CA GLN A 22 19.88 23.69 -8.14
C GLN A 22 20.70 22.39 -8.20
N VAL A 23 20.89 21.84 -9.39
CA VAL A 23 21.54 20.53 -9.60
C VAL A 23 22.59 20.66 -10.67
N SER A 24 23.74 20.02 -10.47
CA SER A 24 24.79 19.84 -11.46
C SER A 24 25.03 18.36 -11.70
N PHE A 25 25.17 17.95 -12.95
CA PHE A 25 25.48 16.56 -13.29
C PHE A 25 26.89 16.14 -12.85
N PHE A 26 27.77 17.10 -12.57
CA PHE A 26 29.17 16.86 -12.23
C PHE A 26 29.46 16.94 -10.73
N ARG A 27 28.45 17.22 -9.93
CA ARG A 27 28.55 17.29 -8.46
C ARG A 27 27.51 16.40 -7.81
N GLN A 28 27.93 15.63 -6.83
CA GLN A 28 27.00 14.94 -5.95
C GLN A 28 26.52 15.89 -4.86
N ASN A 29 25.22 16.07 -4.79
CA ASN A 29 24.58 16.84 -3.71
C ASN A 29 24.12 15.87 -2.62
N TYR A 30 24.85 15.82 -1.53
CA TYR A 30 24.44 15.06 -0.36
C TYR A 30 23.49 15.90 0.48
N LYS A 31 22.28 15.38 0.68
CA LYS A 31 21.33 15.97 1.63
C LYS A 31 21.29 15.11 2.88
N ARG A 32 21.20 15.77 4.03
CA ARG A 32 20.97 15.07 5.29
C ARG A 32 19.49 14.66 5.33
N HIS A 33 19.25 13.46 5.77
CA HIS A 33 17.89 12.94 6.00
C HIS A 33 17.75 12.54 7.47
N THR A 34 16.51 12.48 7.94
CA THR A 34 16.19 11.98 9.28
C THR A 34 16.34 10.47 9.35
N ASN A 35 16.62 9.96 10.53
CA ASN A 35 16.69 8.54 10.78
C ASN A 35 15.28 7.95 10.90
N PHE A 36 15.08 6.80 10.30
CA PHE A 36 13.85 6.03 10.43
C PHE A 36 14.15 4.53 10.32
N ALA A 37 13.25 3.72 10.81
CA ALA A 37 13.29 2.28 10.66
C ALA A 37 11.94 1.76 10.19
N MET A 38 11.95 0.68 9.43
CA MET A 38 10.74 0.03 8.94
C MET A 38 10.71 -1.42 9.40
N LYS A 39 9.56 -1.87 9.84
CA LYS A 39 9.37 -3.26 10.27
C LYS A 39 7.96 -3.74 9.93
N PRO A 40 7.81 -4.88 9.25
CA PRO A 40 6.51 -5.53 9.12
C PRO A 40 6.11 -6.16 10.46
N GLU A 41 4.86 -5.94 10.84
CA GLU A 41 4.27 -6.49 12.06
C GLU A 41 2.99 -7.24 11.71
N ARG A 42 2.79 -8.39 12.37
CA ARG A 42 1.53 -9.08 12.29
C ARG A 42 0.45 -8.33 13.05
N MET A 43 -0.70 -8.16 12.42
CA MET A 43 -1.85 -7.51 13.02
C MET A 43 -2.87 -8.56 13.47
N ASP A 44 -3.40 -8.34 14.67
CA ASP A 44 -4.50 -9.14 15.17
C ASP A 44 -5.81 -8.63 14.57
N TYR A 45 -6.78 -9.51 14.40
CA TYR A 45 -8.10 -9.15 13.91
C TYR A 45 -9.19 -9.77 14.76
N ILE A 46 -10.37 -9.15 14.72
CA ILE A 46 -11.58 -9.57 15.43
C ILE A 46 -12.53 -10.16 14.40
N GLY A 47 -13.07 -11.33 14.67
CA GLY A 47 -13.94 -12.05 13.78
C GLY A 47 -13.27 -13.27 13.16
N THR A 48 -13.98 -13.94 12.27
CA THR A 48 -13.52 -15.13 11.59
C THR A 48 -13.68 -14.96 10.08
N PHE A 49 -12.65 -15.26 9.34
CA PHE A 49 -12.72 -15.30 7.88
C PHE A 49 -13.64 -16.43 7.41
N GLY A 50 -14.59 -16.10 6.59
CA GLY A 50 -15.57 -17.04 6.04
C GLY A 50 -16.60 -16.31 5.18
N ALA A 51 -17.44 -17.06 4.48
CA ALA A 51 -18.47 -16.51 3.60
C ALA A 51 -19.36 -15.51 4.33
N ASN A 52 -19.54 -14.32 3.74
CA ASN A 52 -20.38 -13.24 4.26
C ASN A 52 -19.98 -12.69 5.66
N ASN A 53 -18.87 -13.15 6.22
CA ASN A 53 -18.40 -12.65 7.50
C ASN A 53 -17.66 -11.32 7.35
N GLU A 54 -17.74 -10.51 8.38
CA GLU A 54 -16.95 -9.28 8.51
C GLU A 54 -15.84 -9.47 9.52
N VAL A 55 -14.64 -9.08 9.14
CA VAL A 55 -13.45 -9.11 9.99
C VAL A 55 -12.97 -7.68 10.20
N ALA A 56 -12.78 -7.29 11.44
CA ALA A 56 -12.23 -5.99 11.80
C ALA A 56 -10.76 -6.13 12.23
N ILE A 57 -9.90 -5.32 11.64
CA ILE A 57 -8.48 -5.27 11.94
C ILE A 57 -8.18 -3.94 12.59
N PRO A 58 -8.10 -3.85 13.92
CA PRO A 58 -7.74 -2.61 14.59
C PRO A 58 -6.26 -2.30 14.32
N ILE A 59 -6.01 -1.13 13.77
CA ILE A 59 -4.65 -0.63 13.56
C ILE A 59 -4.18 -0.01 14.87
N ARG A 60 -3.40 -0.75 15.61
CA ARG A 60 -2.78 -0.25 16.84
C ARG A 60 -1.50 0.49 16.49
N SER A 61 -1.19 1.53 17.25
CA SER A 61 0.06 2.28 17.13
C SER A 61 1.26 1.46 17.60
N LYS A 62 1.65 0.49 16.79
CA LYS A 62 2.90 -0.26 16.98
C LYS A 62 4.11 0.50 16.44
N GLY A 63 3.88 1.53 15.64
CA GLY A 63 4.85 2.44 15.05
C GLY A 63 4.23 3.82 14.85
N ASP A 64 5.01 4.76 14.35
CA ASP A 64 4.57 6.15 14.17
C ASP A 64 3.76 6.34 12.88
N LEU A 65 4.15 5.65 11.82
CA LEU A 65 3.48 5.67 10.53
C LEU A 65 3.18 4.24 10.07
N MET A 66 2.21 4.11 9.19
CA MET A 66 1.88 2.85 8.54
C MET A 66 1.86 3.03 7.03
N SER A 67 2.53 2.13 6.31
CA SER A 67 2.53 2.14 4.87
C SER A 67 1.58 1.07 4.30
N TYR A 68 2.07 0.01 3.73
CA TYR A 68 1.24 -0.99 3.07
C TYR A 68 0.81 -2.13 4.00
N ILE A 69 -0.30 -2.78 3.63
CA ILE A 69 -0.87 -3.93 4.32
C ILE A 69 -1.01 -5.07 3.33
N TRP A 70 -0.75 -6.29 3.79
CA TRP A 70 -1.00 -7.49 2.98
C TRP A 70 -1.60 -8.61 3.82
N ILE A 71 -2.26 -9.52 3.13
CA ILE A 71 -2.83 -10.74 3.68
C ILE A 71 -2.05 -11.93 3.13
N GLU A 72 -1.68 -12.84 4.00
CA GLU A 72 -1.03 -14.08 3.68
C GLU A 72 -1.94 -15.25 4.03
N SER A 73 -2.23 -16.11 3.05
CA SER A 73 -2.98 -17.35 3.24
C SER A 73 -2.86 -18.23 2.01
N THR A 74 -2.80 -19.54 2.21
CA THR A 74 -2.97 -20.51 1.11
C THR A 74 -4.42 -20.46 0.63
N GLY A 75 -4.68 -20.47 -0.65
CA GLY A 75 -6.04 -20.44 -1.21
C GLY A 75 -6.77 -19.09 -1.10
N ILE A 76 -6.11 -18.01 -0.66
CA ILE A 76 -6.73 -16.70 -0.60
C ILE A 76 -7.04 -16.15 -1.99
N ALA A 77 -6.23 -16.50 -2.97
CA ALA A 77 -6.43 -16.15 -4.36
C ALA A 77 -7.71 -16.75 -4.94
N GLY A 78 -8.02 -17.95 -4.50
CA GLY A 78 -9.03 -18.78 -5.10
C GLY A 78 -8.59 -19.40 -6.43
N VAL A 79 -9.21 -20.49 -6.77
CA VAL A 79 -9.12 -21.07 -8.09
C VAL A 79 -10.29 -20.54 -8.89
N GLN A 80 -10.04 -20.12 -10.12
CA GLN A 80 -11.08 -19.57 -10.99
C GLN A 80 -12.28 -20.53 -11.14
N GLU A 81 -12.02 -21.79 -11.18
CA GLU A 81 -13.05 -22.84 -11.31
C GLU A 81 -13.95 -22.94 -10.06
N ASN A 82 -13.41 -22.71 -8.89
CA ASN A 82 -14.13 -22.89 -7.63
C ASN A 82 -14.63 -21.58 -7.03
N ALA A 83 -14.17 -20.43 -7.52
CA ALA A 83 -14.57 -19.10 -7.05
C ALA A 83 -14.57 -18.95 -5.51
N THR A 84 -13.71 -19.69 -4.82
CA THR A 84 -13.73 -19.78 -3.35
C THR A 84 -12.76 -18.82 -2.65
N GLY A 85 -11.88 -18.15 -3.39
CA GLY A 85 -10.89 -17.25 -2.83
C GLY A 85 -11.44 -15.89 -2.41
N LEU A 86 -10.77 -15.25 -1.46
CA LEU A 86 -11.13 -13.92 -0.96
C LEU A 86 -11.07 -12.86 -2.05
N PHE A 87 -10.08 -12.95 -2.94
CA PHE A 87 -9.87 -12.01 -4.07
C PHE A 87 -10.45 -12.51 -5.40
N SER A 88 -11.36 -13.46 -5.36
CA SER A 88 -12.00 -13.96 -6.58
C SER A 88 -12.79 -12.87 -7.31
N ASN A 89 -12.77 -12.94 -8.65
CA ASN A 89 -13.48 -11.99 -9.54
C ASN A 89 -14.98 -12.29 -9.68
N ALA A 90 -15.59 -13.07 -8.80
CA ALA A 90 -17.02 -13.30 -8.87
C ALA A 90 -17.78 -11.98 -8.67
N ALA A 91 -18.44 -11.53 -9.72
CA ALA A 91 -19.07 -10.21 -9.77
C ALA A 91 -20.28 -10.06 -8.84
N ALA A 92 -20.91 -11.18 -8.45
CA ALA A 92 -22.16 -11.14 -7.69
C ALA A 92 -22.01 -10.61 -6.26
N SER A 93 -20.87 -10.85 -5.61
CA SER A 93 -20.59 -10.30 -4.28
C SER A 93 -19.09 -10.22 -4.04
N PRO A 94 -18.45 -9.14 -4.45
CA PRO A 94 -17.01 -8.95 -4.24
C PRO A 94 -16.69 -8.79 -2.76
N THR A 95 -15.47 -9.15 -2.36
CA THR A 95 -14.94 -8.81 -1.04
C THR A 95 -14.72 -7.31 -0.95
N GLU A 96 -15.20 -6.70 0.10
CA GLU A 96 -14.99 -5.27 0.39
C GLU A 96 -13.90 -5.07 1.42
N PHE A 97 -12.98 -4.14 1.13
CA PHE A 97 -11.97 -3.67 2.05
C PHE A 97 -12.24 -2.20 2.35
N SER A 98 -12.47 -1.85 3.59
CA SER A 98 -12.78 -0.48 3.98
C SER A 98 -11.88 -0.01 5.11
N LEU A 99 -11.46 1.25 5.02
CA LEU A 99 -10.71 1.95 6.06
C LEU A 99 -11.67 2.84 6.85
N TRP A 100 -11.65 2.68 8.15
CA TRP A 100 -12.46 3.45 9.08
C TRP A 100 -11.57 4.23 10.05
N ILE A 101 -11.84 5.50 10.20
CA ILE A 101 -11.15 6.39 11.13
C ILE A 101 -12.20 7.12 11.98
N GLY A 102 -12.11 6.98 13.29
CA GLY A 102 -13.05 7.62 14.20
C GLY A 102 -14.53 7.24 13.96
N GLY A 103 -14.78 6.02 13.49
CA GLY A 103 -16.14 5.54 13.18
C GLY A 103 -16.68 5.99 11.83
N GLN A 104 -15.90 6.67 11.01
CA GLN A 104 -16.28 7.08 9.65
C GLN A 104 -15.51 6.28 8.60
N LYS A 105 -16.22 5.84 7.56
CA LYS A 105 -15.61 5.17 6.41
C LYS A 105 -14.91 6.19 5.52
N VAL A 106 -13.59 6.11 5.46
CA VAL A 106 -12.75 7.04 4.70
C VAL A 106 -12.46 6.52 3.29
N SER A 107 -12.22 5.22 3.18
CA SER A 107 -11.87 4.58 1.89
C SER A 107 -12.52 3.22 1.78
N GLN A 108 -12.86 2.84 0.56
CA GLN A 108 -13.41 1.53 0.25
C GLN A 108 -12.84 1.02 -1.07
N LEU A 109 -12.42 -0.23 -1.05
CA LEU A 109 -11.95 -0.97 -2.20
C LEU A 109 -12.72 -2.29 -2.27
N ASP A 110 -12.83 -2.86 -3.45
CA ASP A 110 -13.37 -4.20 -3.62
C ASP A 110 -12.40 -5.12 -4.37
N SER A 111 -12.65 -6.40 -4.33
CA SER A 111 -11.81 -7.39 -5.00
C SER A 111 -11.86 -7.27 -6.53
N LEU A 112 -12.95 -6.80 -7.09
CA LEU A 112 -13.08 -6.57 -8.54
C LEU A 112 -12.14 -5.45 -8.99
N PHE A 113 -12.11 -4.35 -8.25
CA PHE A 113 -11.20 -3.25 -8.54
C PHE A 113 -9.73 -3.69 -8.41
N ILE A 114 -9.40 -4.41 -7.35
CA ILE A 114 -8.02 -4.85 -7.09
C ILE A 114 -7.52 -5.78 -8.20
N GLN A 115 -8.30 -6.79 -8.55
CA GLN A 115 -7.89 -7.80 -9.53
C GLN A 115 -8.16 -7.38 -10.98
N GLY A 116 -9.20 -6.60 -11.22
CA GLY A 116 -9.60 -6.21 -12.57
C GLY A 116 -8.95 -4.93 -13.08
N VAL A 117 -8.65 -3.99 -12.21
CA VAL A 117 -8.16 -2.66 -12.60
C VAL A 117 -6.77 -2.38 -12.03
N HIS A 118 -6.60 -2.45 -10.73
CA HIS A 118 -5.37 -2.04 -10.06
C HIS A 118 -4.17 -2.94 -10.46
N ASN A 119 -4.27 -4.24 -10.30
CA ASN A 119 -3.17 -5.15 -10.59
C ASN A 119 -2.80 -5.18 -12.09
N PRO A 120 -3.75 -5.27 -13.05
CA PRO A 120 -3.42 -5.24 -14.46
C PRO A 120 -2.75 -3.95 -14.93
N LEU A 121 -3.13 -2.80 -14.36
CA LEU A 121 -2.63 -1.49 -14.82
C LEU A 121 -1.37 -1.02 -14.09
N LEU A 122 -1.25 -1.29 -12.80
CA LEU A 122 -0.24 -0.67 -11.94
C LEU A 122 0.88 -1.62 -11.50
N ARG A 123 0.71 -2.93 -11.70
CA ARG A 123 1.72 -3.92 -11.31
C ARG A 123 2.52 -4.39 -12.52
N ASP A 124 3.78 -4.76 -12.28
CA ASP A 124 4.61 -5.40 -13.29
C ASP A 124 4.12 -6.84 -13.59
N THR A 125 4.61 -7.44 -14.64
CA THR A 125 4.19 -8.78 -15.07
C THR A 125 4.43 -9.84 -14.00
N THR A 126 5.51 -9.74 -13.25
CA THR A 126 5.84 -10.70 -12.19
C THR A 126 4.89 -10.56 -11.01
N ALA A 127 4.64 -9.33 -10.57
CA ALA A 127 3.70 -9.06 -9.48
C ALA A 127 2.25 -9.42 -9.86
N LYS A 128 1.81 -9.10 -11.08
CA LYS A 128 0.50 -9.53 -11.61
C LYS A 128 0.33 -11.04 -11.53
N ALA A 129 1.30 -11.79 -12.00
CA ALA A 129 1.23 -13.25 -12.02
C ALA A 129 1.27 -13.84 -10.60
N SER A 130 1.98 -13.23 -9.65
CA SER A 130 2.02 -13.66 -8.25
C SER A 130 0.71 -13.42 -7.52
N MET A 131 -0.01 -12.34 -7.86
CA MET A 131 -1.27 -11.95 -7.24
C MET A 131 -2.52 -12.33 -8.07
N ALA A 132 -2.34 -13.07 -9.16
CA ALA A 132 -3.47 -13.51 -9.97
C ALA A 132 -4.31 -14.55 -9.25
N THR A 133 -5.63 -14.42 -9.37
CA THR A 133 -6.59 -15.38 -8.84
C THR A 133 -6.75 -16.64 -9.70
N THR A 134 -6.22 -16.60 -10.91
CA THR A 134 -6.27 -17.72 -11.84
C THR A 134 -5.18 -18.74 -11.52
N THR A 135 -5.48 -20.00 -11.81
CA THR A 135 -4.52 -21.10 -11.76
C THR A 135 -3.42 -20.86 -12.79
N ASN A 136 -2.41 -20.17 -12.40
CA ASN A 136 -1.21 -20.09 -13.21
C ASN A 136 -0.21 -21.15 -12.71
N THR A 137 0.65 -21.57 -13.60
CA THR A 137 1.76 -22.52 -13.40
C THR A 137 2.64 -22.21 -12.17
N ARG A 138 2.46 -21.08 -11.53
CA ARG A 138 3.12 -20.71 -10.27
C ARG A 138 2.55 -21.34 -9.01
N LYS A 139 1.44 -22.05 -9.12
CA LYS A 139 0.92 -22.85 -8.02
C LYS A 139 1.94 -23.87 -7.50
N GLU A 140 2.80 -24.34 -8.39
CA GLU A 140 3.84 -25.32 -8.06
C GLU A 140 4.96 -24.74 -7.19
N ASN A 141 5.16 -23.41 -7.24
CA ASN A 141 6.24 -22.73 -6.52
C ASN A 141 5.78 -21.94 -5.29
N ASN A 142 4.54 -22.11 -4.87
CA ASN A 142 3.98 -21.48 -3.65
C ASN A 142 4.08 -19.94 -3.60
N THR A 143 4.07 -19.29 -4.76
CA THR A 143 4.32 -17.84 -4.89
C THR A 143 3.05 -16.98 -4.91
N GLY A 144 1.86 -17.55 -4.72
CA GLY A 144 0.58 -16.84 -4.80
C GLY A 144 -0.15 -16.67 -3.47
N ASN A 145 0.56 -16.63 -2.33
CA ASN A 145 -0.06 -16.64 -1.01
C ASN A 145 -0.10 -15.26 -0.34
N HIS A 146 0.47 -14.23 -0.98
CA HIS A 146 0.56 -12.89 -0.44
C HIS A 146 -0.22 -11.92 -1.32
N TYR A 147 -1.18 -11.20 -0.73
CA TYR A 147 -2.04 -10.24 -1.42
C TYR A 147 -1.98 -8.90 -0.74
N MET A 148 -1.51 -7.89 -1.46
CA MET A 148 -1.50 -6.52 -0.96
C MET A 148 -2.88 -5.89 -1.13
N ILE A 149 -3.33 -5.18 -0.09
CA ILE A 149 -4.52 -4.35 -0.16
C ILE A 149 -4.06 -2.93 -0.52
N PRO A 150 -4.39 -2.44 -1.72
CA PRO A 150 -3.83 -1.19 -2.23
C PRO A 150 -4.58 0.04 -1.71
N PHE A 151 -4.54 0.29 -0.41
CA PHE A 151 -5.02 1.55 0.14
C PHE A 151 -4.10 2.70 -0.27
N PHE A 152 -4.62 3.92 -0.23
CA PHE A 152 -3.89 5.13 -0.64
C PHE A 152 -2.56 5.33 0.11
N PHE A 153 -2.50 4.95 1.38
CA PHE A 153 -1.29 5.10 2.19
C PHE A 153 -0.18 4.09 1.87
N GLY A 154 -0.46 3.09 1.06
CA GLY A 154 0.52 2.12 0.58
C GLY A 154 1.11 2.45 -0.80
N GLU A 155 0.65 3.51 -1.46
CA GLU A 155 1.07 3.85 -2.82
C GLU A 155 2.44 4.53 -2.85
N ASP A 156 2.67 5.47 -1.95
CA ASP A 156 3.88 6.29 -1.92
C ASP A 156 4.31 6.58 -0.48
N TRP A 157 5.57 6.88 -0.29
CA TRP A 157 6.15 7.26 1.01
C TRP A 157 5.56 8.55 1.58
N THR A 158 5.12 9.45 0.72
CA THR A 158 4.51 10.73 1.11
C THR A 158 3.06 10.60 1.58
N LYS A 159 2.41 9.46 1.27
CA LYS A 159 0.99 9.20 1.58
C LYS A 159 0.80 8.24 2.75
N VAL A 160 1.84 7.96 3.52
CA VAL A 160 1.76 7.05 4.66
C VAL A 160 0.77 7.53 5.71
N LEU A 161 0.10 6.60 6.36
CA LEU A 161 -0.90 6.91 7.38
C LEU A 161 -0.21 7.35 8.69
N PRO A 162 -0.37 8.60 9.14
CA PRO A 162 0.29 9.13 10.33
C PRO A 162 -0.43 8.69 11.61
N LEU A 163 -0.14 7.50 12.11
CA LEU A 163 -0.77 6.97 13.32
C LEU A 163 -0.49 7.84 14.56
N VAL A 164 0.66 8.46 14.60
CA VAL A 164 1.05 9.36 15.70
C VAL A 164 0.13 10.60 15.77
N ALA A 165 -0.37 11.07 14.64
CA ALA A 165 -1.34 12.17 14.57
C ALA A 165 -2.78 11.71 14.88
N LEU A 166 -3.08 10.43 14.69
CA LEU A 166 -4.40 9.81 14.88
C LEU A 166 -4.56 9.12 16.24
N GLN A 167 -3.72 9.43 17.20
CA GLN A 167 -3.69 8.75 18.51
C GLN A 167 -5.01 8.82 19.31
N TYR A 168 -5.87 9.77 19.02
CA TYR A 168 -7.18 9.95 19.68
C TYR A 168 -8.33 9.35 18.88
N HIS A 169 -8.07 8.78 17.71
CA HIS A 169 -9.08 8.18 16.86
C HIS A 169 -8.79 6.70 16.67
N ASP A 170 -9.83 5.89 16.76
CA ASP A 170 -9.72 4.49 16.41
C ASP A 170 -9.60 4.34 14.90
N VAL A 171 -8.53 3.68 14.47
CA VAL A 171 -8.30 3.35 13.07
C VAL A 171 -8.46 1.85 12.91
N GLU A 172 -9.31 1.44 12.00
CA GLU A 172 -9.54 0.03 11.72
C GLU A 172 -9.76 -0.22 10.23
N ILE A 173 -9.37 -1.40 9.79
CA ILE A 173 -9.71 -1.91 8.47
C ILE A 173 -10.76 -2.98 8.65
N ARG A 174 -11.84 -2.90 7.90
CA ARG A 174 -12.88 -3.92 7.87
C ARG A 174 -12.85 -4.63 6.53
N ILE A 175 -12.88 -5.94 6.61
CA ILE A 175 -12.95 -6.82 5.45
C ILE A 175 -14.27 -7.55 5.52
N LYS A 176 -15.16 -7.25 4.57
CA LYS A 176 -16.38 -8.01 4.39
C LYS A 176 -16.13 -9.08 3.34
N CYS A 177 -16.00 -10.30 3.80
CA CYS A 177 -15.74 -11.45 2.92
C CYS A 177 -16.91 -11.68 1.95
N ARG A 178 -16.57 -12.05 0.75
CA ARG A 178 -17.56 -12.38 -0.29
C ARG A 178 -18.39 -13.61 0.06
N ASP A 179 -19.53 -13.69 -0.59
CA ASP A 179 -20.32 -14.91 -0.62
C ASP A 179 -19.56 -16.04 -1.31
N GLY A 180 -19.56 -17.22 -0.74
CA GLY A 180 -18.82 -18.38 -1.27
C GLY A 180 -17.32 -18.38 -0.97
N TYR A 181 -16.78 -17.46 -0.17
CA TYR A 181 -15.40 -17.56 0.32
C TYR A 181 -15.26 -18.73 1.28
N ILE A 182 -14.34 -19.63 0.97
CA ILE A 182 -13.99 -20.78 1.82
C ILE A 182 -12.51 -20.68 2.17
N PRO A 183 -12.16 -20.34 3.42
CA PRO A 183 -10.77 -20.30 3.85
C PRO A 183 -10.19 -21.70 3.90
N THR A 184 -8.98 -21.87 3.37
CA THR A 184 -8.23 -23.14 3.44
C THR A 184 -7.33 -23.22 4.66
N ASP A 185 -6.93 -22.09 5.17
CA ASP A 185 -6.16 -21.93 6.41
C ASP A 185 -6.58 -20.65 7.13
N THR A 186 -5.95 -20.36 8.25
CA THR A 186 -6.18 -19.10 8.98
C THR A 186 -5.39 -17.97 8.34
N PRO A 187 -6.03 -17.00 7.69
CA PRO A 187 -5.33 -15.86 7.09
C PRO A 187 -4.56 -15.06 8.14
N LYS A 188 -3.40 -14.56 7.73
CA LYS A 188 -2.54 -13.68 8.54
C LYS A 188 -2.48 -12.32 7.88
N VAL A 189 -2.63 -11.28 8.67
CA VAL A 189 -2.58 -9.90 8.20
C VAL A 189 -1.33 -9.23 8.72
N TYR A 190 -0.59 -8.58 7.81
CA TYR A 190 0.64 -7.87 8.13
C TYR A 190 0.54 -6.42 7.68
N GLY A 191 1.07 -5.53 8.48
CA GLY A 191 1.24 -4.12 8.14
C GLY A 191 2.69 -3.71 8.27
N ASN A 192 3.17 -2.84 7.39
CA ASN A 192 4.50 -2.28 7.46
C ASN A 192 4.47 -0.98 8.25
N TYR A 193 5.08 -0.99 9.43
CA TYR A 193 5.19 0.17 10.31
C TYR A 193 6.51 0.88 10.12
N ILE A 194 6.47 2.20 10.24
CA ILE A 194 7.63 3.08 10.17
C ILE A 194 7.81 3.74 11.53
N TYR A 195 9.03 3.68 12.04
CA TYR A 195 9.44 4.28 13.30
C TYR A 195 10.26 5.52 12.98
N LEU A 196 9.88 6.65 13.56
CA LEU A 196 10.48 7.96 13.31
C LEU A 196 11.36 8.41 14.48
N ASP A 197 12.25 9.33 14.19
CA ASP A 197 12.98 10.11 15.18
C ASP A 197 12.06 11.14 15.86
N THR A 198 12.47 11.67 17.01
CA THR A 198 11.68 12.60 17.83
C THR A 198 11.28 13.86 17.07
N GLU A 199 12.18 14.41 16.27
CA GLU A 199 11.91 15.61 15.47
C GLU A 199 10.86 15.39 14.39
N GLU A 200 10.94 14.29 13.65
CA GLU A 200 9.95 13.91 12.64
C GLU A 200 8.60 13.58 13.27
N ARG A 201 8.59 12.89 14.39
CA ARG A 201 7.36 12.58 15.13
C ARG A 201 6.64 13.85 15.54
N LYS A 202 7.38 14.86 16.03
CA LYS A 202 6.84 16.16 16.37
C LYS A 202 6.24 16.87 15.16
N PHE A 203 6.90 16.81 13.99
CA PHE A 203 6.37 17.37 12.75
C PHE A 203 4.98 16.81 12.42
N PHE A 204 4.81 15.49 12.49
CA PHE A 204 3.50 14.85 12.22
C PHE A 204 2.45 15.14 13.28
N THR A 205 2.83 15.46 14.49
CA THR A 205 1.89 15.82 15.57
C THR A 205 1.43 17.27 15.49
N ASP A 206 2.31 18.17 15.09
CA ASP A 206 2.10 19.62 15.16
C ASP A 206 1.54 20.23 13.86
N ASN A 207 1.59 19.51 12.75
CA ASN A 207 1.11 20.00 11.44
C ASN A 207 -0.18 19.30 11.02
N ASP A 208 -1.01 20.05 10.30
CA ASP A 208 -2.19 19.50 9.64
C ASP A 208 -1.77 18.61 8.44
N HIS A 209 -2.47 17.52 8.25
CA HIS A 209 -2.25 16.58 7.16
C HIS A 209 -3.50 16.48 6.29
N GLU A 210 -3.31 16.66 4.99
CA GLU A 210 -4.34 16.48 3.96
C GLU A 210 -4.35 15.06 3.39
#